data_a73f7d608b3993f8595fdf570233f366
#
_entry.id   a73f7d608b3993f8595fdf570233f366
#
_cell.length_a   1.000
_cell.length_b   1.000
_cell.length_c   1.000
_cell.angle_alpha   90.00
_cell.angle_beta   90.00
_cell.angle_gamma   90.00
#
_symmetry.space_group_name_H-M   'P 1'
#
loop_
_entity.id
_entity.type
_entity.pdbx_description
1 polymer ?
#
loop_
_entity_poly.entity_id
_entity_poly.type
_entity_poly.pdbx_seq_one_letter_code
_entity_poly.pdbx_strand_id
1 'polypeptide(L)'
;MTSILSLLVNRASRLADVEPLISLFLFAALLAVFLAAIRQSNALAGPGGTSLPWTLYRNFNRLIWGIVLITLMVFAIATLRSYLRQSVASFQRSHGRVTQANYDAVQTIWGAEQTQGELNVQIYNDEEVTERIESEDLTKPAVLRKKIERHFATGNPFISAHHDVTLKQNPRKKGSAYYGGFETDCHFAWKLKNPADSAFKCNLTFPLPADGAMYDGLSATLNGQDVLPHVEIKDGTLVLTRDLQPGEVMDFAIAFKSRGMSSWYFQVREPREIRDFLLTLTLPDLAKSKLDYPFGCMTPTEITTTNFDTGSVLTFRLDHALSNKGMGISLPQLPQPGATTNAVLGEAETAWLLVFAMLTLSFTLTSVPFAPVFAVLFGTATAFGYGLVGDFSDLLFGFWGTAAVILLPMFLVLTFLIGKLVRHGDGKWLAFQMLLFGIAYPCLGGLDSARQTLYLNICCLAFLACTARILVKRLNNSHSKEPSELTISLAT
;
A
#
# COMPACT_ATOMS: atom_id res chain seq x y z
N MET A 1 16.32 -20.36 -34.98
CA MET A 1 14.86 -20.29 -35.14
C MET A 1 14.12 -20.74 -33.88
N THR A 2 14.53 -21.79 -33.19
CA THR A 2 13.97 -22.30 -31.94
C THR A 2 14.03 -21.28 -30.76
N SER A 3 15.11 -20.50 -30.64
CA SER A 3 15.26 -19.52 -29.56
C SER A 3 14.32 -18.30 -29.68
N ILE A 4 14.00 -17.87 -30.91
CA ILE A 4 13.05 -16.76 -31.14
C ILE A 4 11.63 -17.25 -30.88
N LEU A 5 11.30 -18.48 -31.26
CA LEU A 5 9.98 -19.07 -31.02
C LEU A 5 9.73 -19.30 -29.52
N SER A 6 10.73 -19.77 -28.78
CA SER A 6 10.63 -19.93 -27.32
C SER A 6 10.50 -18.59 -26.58
N LEU A 7 11.16 -17.54 -27.10
CA LEU A 7 11.07 -16.20 -26.54
C LEU A 7 9.69 -15.58 -26.80
N LEU A 8 9.11 -15.83 -27.98
CA LEU A 8 7.75 -15.41 -28.33
C LEU A 8 6.70 -16.20 -27.52
N VAL A 9 6.87 -17.50 -27.34
CA VAL A 9 5.98 -18.33 -26.53
C VAL A 9 6.06 -17.94 -25.06
N ASN A 10 7.24 -17.72 -24.49
CA ASN A 10 7.41 -17.26 -23.12
C ASN A 10 6.89 -15.84 -22.87
N ARG A 11 6.90 -14.97 -23.90
CA ARG A 11 6.28 -13.64 -23.80
C ARG A 11 4.76 -13.69 -24.02
N ALA A 12 4.27 -14.59 -24.86
CA ALA A 12 2.84 -14.81 -25.03
C ALA A 12 2.21 -15.45 -23.78
N SER A 13 2.91 -16.37 -23.09
CA SER A 13 2.42 -16.93 -21.82
C SER A 13 2.29 -15.88 -20.72
N ARG A 14 3.21 -14.89 -20.68
CA ARG A 14 3.09 -13.75 -19.73
C ARG A 14 1.93 -12.79 -20.05
N LEU A 15 1.39 -12.82 -21.26
CA LEU A 15 0.15 -12.12 -21.60
C LEU A 15 -1.08 -12.84 -21.03
N ALA A 16 -1.00 -14.14 -20.81
CA ALA A 16 -2.06 -14.94 -20.20
C ALA A 16 -2.20 -14.75 -18.68
N ASP A 17 -1.17 -14.21 -18.01
CA ASP A 17 -1.21 -13.86 -16.59
C ASP A 17 -2.03 -12.57 -16.30
N VAL A 18 -2.56 -11.96 -17.35
CA VAL A 18 -3.47 -10.81 -17.25
C VAL A 18 -4.86 -11.35 -16.92
N GLU A 19 -5.64 -10.59 -16.14
CA GLU A 19 -7.01 -10.95 -15.79
C GLU A 19 -7.79 -11.51 -17.00
N PRO A 20 -8.61 -12.56 -16.84
CA PRO A 20 -9.25 -13.30 -17.94
C PRO A 20 -10.03 -12.40 -18.91
N LEU A 21 -10.62 -11.32 -18.39
CA LEU A 21 -11.36 -10.34 -19.18
C LEU A 21 -10.45 -9.58 -20.16
N ILE A 22 -9.29 -9.14 -19.69
CA ILE A 22 -8.31 -8.40 -20.51
C ILE A 22 -7.72 -9.34 -21.58
N SER A 23 -7.47 -10.61 -21.22
CA SER A 23 -7.03 -11.64 -22.17
C SER A 23 -8.04 -11.85 -23.28
N LEU A 24 -9.35 -11.83 -22.97
CA LEU A 24 -10.42 -11.94 -23.96
C LEU A 24 -10.42 -10.74 -24.93
N PHE A 25 -10.26 -9.50 -24.41
CA PHE A 25 -10.19 -8.29 -25.25
C PHE A 25 -8.95 -8.30 -26.17
N LEU A 26 -7.80 -8.73 -25.63
CA LEU A 26 -6.58 -8.86 -26.43
C LEU A 26 -6.74 -9.90 -27.54
N PHE A 27 -7.38 -11.06 -27.24
CA PHE A 27 -7.70 -12.07 -28.23
C PHE A 27 -8.62 -11.52 -29.32
N ALA A 28 -9.69 -10.82 -28.94
CA ALA A 28 -10.60 -10.19 -29.88
C ALA A 28 -9.88 -9.16 -30.77
N ALA A 29 -8.97 -8.35 -30.20
CA ALA A 29 -8.17 -7.39 -30.94
C ALA A 29 -7.21 -8.07 -31.92
N LEU A 30 -6.52 -9.14 -31.51
CA LEU A 30 -5.63 -9.92 -32.39
C LEU A 30 -6.41 -10.60 -33.53
N LEU A 31 -7.60 -11.17 -33.22
CA LEU A 31 -8.47 -11.74 -34.23
C LEU A 31 -8.92 -10.69 -35.24
N ALA A 32 -9.26 -9.47 -34.77
CA ALA A 32 -9.62 -8.36 -35.63
C ALA A 32 -8.46 -7.94 -36.55
N VAL A 33 -7.21 -7.96 -36.06
CA VAL A 33 -5.98 -7.72 -36.86
C VAL A 33 -5.85 -8.77 -37.95
N PHE A 34 -6.05 -10.04 -37.64
CA PHE A 34 -6.00 -11.13 -38.60
C PHE A 34 -7.05 -10.96 -39.72
N LEU A 35 -8.29 -10.66 -39.35
CA LEU A 35 -9.36 -10.39 -40.30
C LEU A 35 -9.08 -9.15 -41.16
N ALA A 36 -8.50 -8.09 -40.58
CA ALA A 36 -8.10 -6.89 -41.31
C ALA A 36 -6.96 -7.19 -42.30
N ALA A 37 -5.98 -7.99 -41.93
CA ALA A 37 -4.89 -8.40 -42.82
C ALA A 37 -5.41 -9.18 -44.01
N ILE A 38 -6.33 -10.12 -43.81
CA ILE A 38 -7.01 -10.86 -44.89
C ILE A 38 -7.75 -9.89 -45.83
N ARG A 39 -8.51 -8.94 -45.27
CA ARG A 39 -9.26 -7.96 -46.06
C ARG A 39 -8.38 -7.02 -46.85
N GLN A 40 -7.28 -6.55 -46.24
CA GLN A 40 -6.36 -5.60 -46.88
C GLN A 40 -5.59 -6.26 -48.02
N SER A 41 -5.19 -7.53 -47.89
CA SER A 41 -4.58 -8.28 -48.98
C SER A 41 -5.55 -8.54 -50.13
N ASN A 42 -6.87 -8.59 -49.86
CA ASN A 42 -7.88 -8.62 -50.91
C ASN A 42 -7.98 -7.33 -51.73
N ALA A 43 -7.78 -6.19 -51.06
CA ALA A 43 -7.81 -4.86 -51.71
C ALA A 43 -6.59 -4.60 -52.55
N LEU A 44 -5.43 -5.15 -52.19
CA LEU A 44 -4.16 -5.02 -52.93
C LEU A 44 -4.09 -5.98 -54.13
N ALA A 45 -4.86 -7.08 -54.10
CA ALA A 45 -4.98 -8.01 -55.21
C ALA A 45 -6.01 -7.49 -56.19
N GLY A 46 -5.59 -6.72 -57.18
CA GLY A 46 -6.46 -6.26 -58.27
C GLY A 46 -7.25 -7.40 -58.97
N PRO A 47 -8.20 -7.06 -59.86
CA PRO A 47 -9.08 -8.03 -60.56
C PRO A 47 -8.28 -8.84 -61.61
N GLY A 48 -7.29 -9.59 -61.17
CA GLY A 48 -6.48 -10.45 -62.04
C GLY A 48 -6.84 -11.90 -61.92
N GLY A 49 -7.04 -12.51 -63.04
CA GLY A 49 -7.13 -13.91 -63.47
C GLY A 49 -7.55 -15.00 -62.49
N THR A 50 -8.57 -15.77 -62.86
CA THR A 50 -9.12 -16.90 -62.16
C THR A 50 -8.33 -18.22 -62.27
N SER A 51 -7.00 -18.17 -62.57
CA SER A 51 -6.19 -19.39 -62.62
C SER A 51 -5.92 -19.95 -61.20
N LEU A 52 -6.12 -21.26 -61.05
CA LEU A 52 -5.90 -22.00 -59.80
C LEU A 52 -4.55 -21.72 -59.12
N PRO A 53 -3.41 -21.65 -59.80
CA PRO A 53 -2.13 -21.32 -59.16
C PRO A 53 -2.06 -19.89 -58.64
N TRP A 54 -2.73 -18.95 -59.31
CA TRP A 54 -2.76 -17.55 -58.86
C TRP A 54 -3.62 -17.34 -57.59
N THR A 55 -4.72 -18.05 -57.48
CA THR A 55 -5.56 -18.03 -56.28
C THR A 55 -4.86 -18.66 -55.09
N LEU A 56 -4.11 -19.77 -55.29
CA LEU A 56 -3.29 -20.40 -54.23
C LEU A 56 -2.16 -19.46 -53.75
N TYR A 57 -1.42 -18.89 -54.68
CA TYR A 57 -0.35 -17.92 -54.39
C TYR A 57 -0.89 -16.70 -53.62
N ARG A 58 -2.00 -16.16 -54.05
CA ARG A 58 -2.65 -15.04 -53.38
C ARG A 58 -3.08 -15.34 -51.97
N ASN A 59 -3.67 -16.51 -51.74
CA ASN A 59 -4.12 -16.95 -50.41
C ASN A 59 -2.94 -17.26 -49.49
N PHE A 60 -1.87 -17.85 -50.02
CA PHE A 60 -0.65 -18.10 -49.28
C PHE A 60 0.05 -16.79 -48.86
N ASN A 61 0.16 -15.83 -49.74
CA ASN A 61 0.71 -14.51 -49.45
C ASN A 61 -0.11 -13.75 -48.40
N ARG A 62 -1.44 -13.87 -48.42
CA ARG A 62 -2.34 -13.33 -47.40
C ARG A 62 -2.09 -13.92 -46.03
N LEU A 63 -1.92 -15.22 -45.97
CA LEU A 63 -1.63 -15.94 -44.72
C LEU A 63 -0.28 -15.51 -44.12
N ILE A 64 0.75 -15.40 -44.97
CA ILE A 64 2.07 -14.91 -44.54
C ILE A 64 1.98 -13.48 -43.97
N TRP A 65 1.36 -12.55 -44.72
CA TRP A 65 1.17 -11.19 -44.21
C TRP A 65 0.35 -11.10 -42.94
N GLY A 66 -0.67 -11.94 -42.80
CA GLY A 66 -1.46 -12.06 -41.58
C GLY A 66 -0.60 -12.48 -40.39
N ILE A 67 0.22 -13.52 -40.58
CA ILE A 67 1.15 -14.01 -39.54
C ILE A 67 2.18 -12.94 -39.17
N VAL A 68 2.78 -12.28 -40.17
CA VAL A 68 3.74 -11.19 -39.93
C VAL A 68 3.14 -10.05 -39.13
N LEU A 69 1.94 -9.60 -39.50
CA LEU A 69 1.24 -8.54 -38.76
C LEU A 69 0.90 -8.93 -37.33
N ILE A 70 0.41 -10.16 -37.09
CA ILE A 70 0.13 -10.65 -35.75
C ILE A 70 1.44 -10.70 -34.93
N THR A 71 2.52 -11.23 -35.52
CA THR A 71 3.81 -11.31 -34.84
C THR A 71 4.33 -9.92 -34.45
N LEU A 72 4.24 -8.94 -35.36
CA LEU A 72 4.62 -7.55 -35.08
C LEU A 72 3.74 -6.93 -33.98
N MET A 73 2.43 -7.19 -33.99
CA MET A 73 1.53 -6.69 -32.95
C MET A 73 1.83 -7.31 -31.59
N VAL A 74 2.06 -8.62 -31.52
CA VAL A 74 2.44 -9.30 -30.27
C VAL A 74 3.78 -8.78 -29.75
N PHE A 75 4.73 -8.55 -30.65
CA PHE A 75 6.01 -7.96 -30.28
C PHE A 75 5.87 -6.52 -29.77
N ALA A 76 5.07 -5.70 -30.43
CA ALA A 76 4.77 -4.33 -30.01
C ALA A 76 4.10 -4.30 -28.64
N ILE A 77 3.07 -5.14 -28.41
CA ILE A 77 2.39 -5.27 -27.12
C ILE A 77 3.40 -5.68 -26.03
N ALA A 78 4.20 -6.71 -26.27
CA ALA A 78 5.16 -7.20 -25.29
C ALA A 78 6.23 -6.14 -24.94
N THR A 79 6.69 -5.39 -25.93
CA THR A 79 7.71 -4.34 -25.73
C THR A 79 7.14 -3.14 -24.98
N LEU A 80 5.98 -2.63 -25.38
CA LEU A 80 5.34 -1.49 -24.73
C LEU A 80 4.87 -1.82 -23.29
N ARG A 81 4.36 -3.04 -23.09
CA ARG A 81 4.03 -3.54 -21.75
C ARG A 81 5.29 -3.61 -20.86
N SER A 82 6.39 -4.14 -21.40
CA SER A 82 7.66 -4.19 -20.67
C SER A 82 8.18 -2.79 -20.34
N TYR A 83 8.08 -1.83 -21.26
CA TYR A 83 8.42 -0.44 -21.02
C TYR A 83 7.59 0.17 -19.89
N LEU A 84 6.26 0.04 -19.94
CA LEU A 84 5.37 0.55 -18.88
C LEU A 84 5.69 -0.05 -17.53
N ARG A 85 5.81 -1.38 -17.43
CA ARG A 85 6.18 -2.05 -16.19
C ARG A 85 7.51 -1.55 -15.64
N GLN A 86 8.51 -1.38 -16.50
CA GLN A 86 9.81 -0.89 -16.09
C GLN A 86 9.76 0.57 -15.62
N SER A 87 9.03 1.42 -16.34
CA SER A 87 8.83 2.83 -15.98
C SER A 87 8.10 2.96 -14.64
N VAL A 88 6.97 2.27 -14.48
CA VAL A 88 6.20 2.25 -13.22
C VAL A 88 7.05 1.71 -12.07
N ALA A 89 7.73 0.58 -12.25
CA ALA A 89 8.58 -0.01 -11.22
C ALA A 89 9.78 0.88 -10.87
N SER A 90 10.31 1.63 -11.83
CA SER A 90 11.38 2.62 -11.58
C SER A 90 10.87 3.77 -10.73
N PHE A 91 9.71 4.34 -11.07
CA PHE A 91 9.06 5.36 -10.25
C PHE A 91 8.78 4.87 -8.84
N GLN A 92 8.15 3.70 -8.68
CA GLN A 92 7.82 3.10 -7.38
C GLN A 92 9.05 2.91 -6.51
N ARG A 93 10.14 2.37 -7.07
CA ARG A 93 11.41 2.18 -6.34
C ARG A 93 12.08 3.50 -5.97
N SER A 94 12.04 4.50 -6.85
CA SER A 94 12.60 5.83 -6.58
C SER A 94 11.80 6.54 -5.50
N HIS A 95 10.49 6.59 -5.67
CA HIS A 95 9.56 7.18 -4.71
C HIS A 95 9.66 6.51 -3.34
N GLY A 96 9.64 5.16 -3.28
CA GLY A 96 9.79 4.41 -2.04
C GLY A 96 11.10 4.70 -1.30
N ARG A 97 12.24 4.75 -2.04
CA ARG A 97 13.54 5.08 -1.44
C ARG A 97 13.58 6.49 -0.87
N VAL A 98 13.08 7.48 -1.61
CA VAL A 98 13.06 8.88 -1.16
C VAL A 98 12.13 9.05 0.04
N THR A 99 10.96 8.43 0.01
CA THR A 99 10.00 8.48 1.13
C THR A 99 10.59 7.84 2.38
N GLN A 100 11.23 6.67 2.26
CA GLN A 100 11.88 6.00 3.39
C GLN A 100 13.05 6.81 3.94
N ALA A 101 13.95 7.29 3.10
CA ALA A 101 15.08 8.10 3.52
C ALA A 101 14.65 9.40 4.22
N ASN A 102 13.58 10.02 3.75
CA ASN A 102 13.01 11.19 4.41
C ASN A 102 12.36 10.83 5.75
N TYR A 103 11.66 9.70 5.83
CA TYR A 103 11.07 9.19 7.07
C TYR A 103 12.16 8.94 8.11
N ASP A 104 13.22 8.19 7.76
CA ASP A 104 14.33 7.88 8.64
C ASP A 104 15.03 9.15 9.13
N ALA A 105 15.21 10.13 8.25
CA ALA A 105 15.81 11.42 8.62
C ALA A 105 14.91 12.27 9.54
N VAL A 106 13.59 12.22 9.38
CA VAL A 106 12.64 12.88 10.32
C VAL A 106 12.64 12.14 11.65
N GLN A 107 12.62 10.82 11.62
CA GLN A 107 12.68 9.96 12.81
C GLN A 107 13.93 10.23 13.66
N THR A 108 15.10 10.40 13.02
CA THR A 108 16.36 10.72 13.71
C THR A 108 16.30 12.09 14.42
N ILE A 109 15.58 13.07 13.87
CA ILE A 109 15.53 14.44 14.41
C ILE A 109 14.40 14.59 15.44
N TRP A 110 13.24 13.95 15.17
CA TRP A 110 12.02 14.16 15.95
C TRP A 110 11.75 13.07 16.98
N GLY A 111 12.03 11.83 16.65
CA GLY A 111 11.78 10.65 17.46
C GLY A 111 11.17 9.49 16.67
N ALA A 112 11.40 8.29 17.14
CA ALA A 112 10.89 7.05 16.56
C ALA A 112 9.43 6.75 16.95
N GLU A 113 8.90 5.63 16.45
CA GLU A 113 7.70 5.01 17.00
C GLU A 113 7.92 4.67 18.46
N GLN A 114 6.90 4.88 19.29
CA GLN A 114 7.02 4.71 20.73
C GLN A 114 6.32 3.46 21.20
N THR A 115 7.07 2.57 21.83
CA THR A 115 6.55 1.39 22.50
C THR A 115 6.87 1.46 23.98
N GLN A 116 5.90 1.88 24.79
CA GLN A 116 6.05 1.92 26.22
C GLN A 116 5.95 0.51 26.80
N GLY A 117 7.03 0.02 27.34
CA GLY A 117 7.03 -1.22 28.10
C GLY A 117 6.43 -1.01 29.50
N GLU A 118 5.92 -2.08 30.05
CA GLU A 118 5.38 -2.12 31.39
C GLU A 118 6.48 -2.03 32.46
N LEU A 119 6.13 -1.53 33.68
CA LEU A 119 7.00 -1.58 34.84
C LEU A 119 7.29 -3.04 35.21
N ASN A 120 8.56 -3.40 35.28
CA ASN A 120 8.99 -4.69 35.80
C ASN A 120 9.34 -4.53 37.30
N VAL A 121 8.72 -5.36 38.13
CA VAL A 121 8.90 -5.36 39.59
C VAL A 121 9.45 -6.69 40.02
N GLN A 122 10.69 -6.66 40.56
CA GLN A 122 11.31 -7.86 41.12
C GLN A 122 11.49 -7.66 42.61
N ILE A 123 10.87 -8.52 43.43
CA ILE A 123 10.96 -8.52 44.89
C ILE A 123 11.76 -9.76 45.28
N TYR A 124 12.92 -9.56 45.87
CA TYR A 124 13.88 -10.63 46.16
C TYR A 124 14.63 -10.41 47.47
N ASN A 125 15.15 -11.49 48.01
CA ASN A 125 16.13 -11.47 49.11
C ASN A 125 17.41 -12.20 48.66
N ASP A 126 18.54 -11.63 48.94
CA ASP A 126 19.84 -12.25 48.69
C ASP A 126 20.35 -12.90 49.97
N GLU A 127 20.50 -14.23 49.99
CA GLU A 127 21.00 -15.03 51.11
C GLU A 127 22.44 -15.50 50.81
N GLU A 128 23.35 -15.27 51.75
CA GLU A 128 24.71 -15.83 51.63
C GLU A 128 24.70 -17.30 52.04
N VAL A 129 24.80 -18.20 51.12
CA VAL A 129 24.95 -19.62 51.37
C VAL A 129 26.39 -20.03 51.22
N THR A 130 26.89 -20.75 52.23
CA THR A 130 28.27 -21.27 52.20
C THR A 130 28.24 -22.67 51.62
N GLU A 131 28.68 -22.81 50.40
CA GLU A 131 28.81 -24.08 49.71
C GLU A 131 30.18 -24.73 50.01
N ARG A 132 30.17 -25.98 50.45
CA ARG A 132 31.36 -26.79 50.66
C ARG A 132 31.71 -27.51 49.37
N ILE A 133 32.71 -27.04 48.67
CA ILE A 133 33.19 -27.69 47.44
C ILE A 133 34.22 -28.74 47.90
N GLU A 134 33.87 -30.01 47.74
CA GLU A 134 34.82 -31.12 47.94
C GLU A 134 35.84 -31.06 46.77
N SER A 135 37.13 -31.13 47.16
CA SER A 135 38.21 -31.21 46.17
C SER A 135 38.19 -32.62 45.55
N GLU A 136 38.33 -32.72 44.20
CA GLU A 136 38.54 -34.02 43.54
C GLU A 136 39.81 -34.74 44.09
N ASP A 137 40.68 -34.03 44.72
CA ASP A 137 41.86 -34.58 45.40
C ASP A 137 41.58 -34.73 46.88
N LEU A 138 41.36 -35.97 47.33
CA LEU A 138 41.04 -36.37 48.69
C LEU A 138 42.04 -35.94 49.75
N THR A 139 43.24 -35.43 49.33
CA THR A 139 44.28 -34.97 50.23
C THR A 139 44.19 -33.48 50.56
N LYS A 140 43.30 -32.75 49.88
CA LYS A 140 43.13 -31.29 50.07
C LYS A 140 41.86 -31.00 50.93
N PRO A 141 41.96 -30.03 51.85
CA PRO A 141 40.78 -29.64 52.62
C PRO A 141 39.70 -29.05 51.69
N ALA A 142 38.43 -29.34 52.01
CA ALA A 142 37.29 -28.74 51.30
C ALA A 142 37.35 -27.22 51.35
N VAL A 143 37.12 -26.57 50.23
CA VAL A 143 37.10 -25.09 50.12
C VAL A 143 35.71 -24.61 50.38
N LEU A 144 35.52 -23.74 51.39
CA LEU A 144 34.26 -23.07 51.61
C LEU A 144 34.12 -21.88 50.64
N ARG A 145 33.16 -21.94 49.71
CA ARG A 145 32.85 -20.84 48.81
C ARG A 145 31.56 -20.17 49.26
N LYS A 146 31.63 -18.87 49.46
CA LYS A 146 30.41 -18.06 49.68
C LYS A 146 29.72 -17.86 48.34
N LYS A 147 28.47 -18.24 48.23
CA LYS A 147 27.57 -18.05 47.08
C LYS A 147 26.37 -17.22 47.55
N ILE A 148 25.99 -16.24 46.77
CA ILE A 148 24.76 -15.49 47.02
C ILE A 148 23.66 -16.20 46.25
N GLU A 149 22.64 -16.69 46.95
CA GLU A 149 21.42 -17.25 46.37
C GLU A 149 20.30 -16.23 46.47
N ARG A 150 19.64 -15.97 45.33
CA ARG A 150 18.55 -15.01 45.24
C ARG A 150 17.22 -15.74 45.30
N HIS A 151 16.42 -15.39 46.28
CA HIS A 151 15.10 -15.92 46.48
C HIS A 151 14.05 -14.87 46.13
N PHE A 152 13.19 -15.13 45.11
CA PHE A 152 12.12 -14.22 44.72
C PHE A 152 10.88 -14.42 45.55
N ALA A 153 10.21 -13.32 45.90
CA ALA A 153 8.93 -13.35 46.54
C ALA A 153 7.86 -13.97 45.60
N THR A 154 7.03 -14.82 46.14
CA THR A 154 5.89 -15.41 45.43
C THR A 154 4.67 -14.49 45.55
N GLY A 155 3.94 -14.28 44.46
CA GLY A 155 2.73 -13.47 44.41
C GLY A 155 2.81 -12.28 43.50
N ASN A 156 1.66 -11.68 43.19
CA ASN A 156 1.56 -10.50 42.35
C ASN A 156 1.77 -9.23 43.18
N PRO A 157 2.82 -8.42 42.94
CA PRO A 157 3.07 -7.21 43.71
C PRO A 157 2.14 -6.04 43.33
N PHE A 158 1.44 -6.10 42.18
CA PHE A 158 0.60 -5.02 41.72
C PHE A 158 -0.78 -5.04 42.40
N ILE A 159 -1.17 -3.92 43.00
CA ILE A 159 -2.53 -3.66 43.49
C ILE A 159 -3.34 -2.98 42.40
N SER A 160 -2.79 -1.87 41.84
CA SER A 160 -3.40 -1.13 40.75
C SER A 160 -2.34 -0.51 39.84
N ALA A 161 -2.72 -0.20 38.59
CA ALA A 161 -1.91 0.52 37.61
C ALA A 161 -2.79 1.48 36.83
N HIS A 162 -2.63 2.78 37.07
CA HIS A 162 -3.41 3.84 36.45
C HIS A 162 -2.50 4.74 35.65
N HIS A 163 -2.77 4.87 34.36
CA HIS A 163 -1.91 5.56 33.40
C HIS A 163 -2.72 6.56 32.60
N ASP A 164 -2.20 7.78 32.50
CA ASP A 164 -2.76 8.84 31.69
C ASP A 164 -1.73 9.30 30.65
N VAL A 165 -2.10 9.23 29.39
CA VAL A 165 -1.25 9.65 28.27
C VAL A 165 -2.01 10.60 27.39
N THR A 166 -1.49 11.80 27.20
CA THR A 166 -2.00 12.76 26.23
C THR A 166 -1.09 12.75 25.01
N LEU A 167 -1.66 12.48 23.84
CA LEU A 167 -0.94 12.47 22.57
C LEU A 167 -1.48 13.57 21.67
N LYS A 168 -0.68 14.59 21.42
CA LYS A 168 -1.00 15.72 20.56
C LYS A 168 -0.31 15.58 19.21
N GLN A 169 -1.08 15.67 18.12
CA GLN A 169 -0.53 15.60 16.77
C GLN A 169 0.37 16.82 16.48
N ASN A 170 1.53 16.56 15.92
CA ASN A 170 2.49 17.57 15.49
C ASN A 170 3.18 17.12 14.18
N PRO A 171 2.47 17.23 13.02
CA PRO A 171 2.99 16.78 11.75
C PRO A 171 4.34 17.42 11.40
N ARG A 172 5.26 16.62 10.87
CA ARG A 172 6.58 17.06 10.47
C ARG A 172 6.74 17.06 8.97
N LYS A 173 7.35 18.12 8.45
CA LYS A 173 7.59 18.29 7.03
C LYS A 173 9.07 18.02 6.71
N LYS A 174 9.32 17.23 5.67
CA LYS A 174 10.64 17.09 5.04
C LYS A 174 10.49 17.06 3.52
N GLY A 175 11.16 17.98 2.83
CA GLY A 175 10.91 18.22 1.42
C GLY A 175 9.47 18.66 1.19
N SER A 176 8.77 17.98 0.29
CA SER A 176 7.34 18.18 0.00
C SER A 176 6.41 17.26 0.81
N ALA A 177 6.96 16.32 1.57
CA ALA A 177 6.22 15.30 2.31
C ALA A 177 5.92 15.71 3.75
N TYR A 178 4.78 15.22 4.29
CA TYR A 178 4.40 15.36 5.69
C TYR A 178 4.36 13.99 6.35
N TYR A 179 4.87 13.93 7.58
CA TYR A 179 4.93 12.71 8.39
C TYR A 179 4.15 12.91 9.68
N GLY A 180 3.44 11.88 10.12
CA GLY A 180 2.64 11.90 11.34
C GLY A 180 3.51 11.91 12.58
N GLY A 181 3.95 13.10 13.01
CA GLY A 181 4.63 13.30 14.27
C GLY A 181 3.63 13.61 15.39
N PHE A 182 4.05 13.35 16.65
CA PHE A 182 3.28 13.65 17.85
C PHE A 182 4.18 14.04 19.02
N GLU A 183 3.58 14.70 19.99
CA GLU A 183 4.13 14.95 21.32
C GLU A 183 3.30 14.19 22.33
N THR A 184 3.95 13.55 23.31
CA THR A 184 3.25 12.87 24.41
C THR A 184 3.54 13.57 25.73
N ASP A 185 2.50 13.56 26.59
CA ASP A 185 2.62 13.85 28.02
C ASP A 185 2.14 12.60 28.76
N CYS A 186 3.06 11.93 29.42
CA CYS A 186 2.86 10.61 30.00
C CYS A 186 2.91 10.68 31.52
N HIS A 187 1.89 10.11 32.18
CA HIS A 187 1.83 9.93 33.61
C HIS A 187 1.47 8.47 33.91
N PHE A 188 2.42 7.75 34.49
CA PHE A 188 2.25 6.37 34.88
C PHE A 188 2.28 6.25 36.39
N ALA A 189 1.28 5.64 37.00
CA ALA A 189 1.17 5.42 38.43
C ALA A 189 0.85 3.96 38.75
N TRP A 190 1.54 3.43 39.72
CA TRP A 190 1.34 2.07 40.23
C TRP A 190 1.20 2.07 41.74
N LYS A 191 0.32 1.22 42.24
CA LYS A 191 0.26 0.87 43.62
C LYS A 191 0.77 -0.57 43.83
N LEU A 192 1.84 -0.71 44.57
CA LEU A 192 2.57 -1.95 44.74
C LEU A 192 2.53 -2.39 46.20
N LYS A 193 2.59 -3.71 46.45
CA LYS A 193 2.65 -4.28 47.78
C LYS A 193 3.72 -5.36 47.85
N ASN A 194 4.46 -5.43 48.95
CA ASN A 194 5.31 -6.58 49.23
C ASN A 194 4.38 -7.78 49.53
N PRO A 195 4.34 -8.83 48.70
CA PRO A 195 3.51 -9.99 48.92
C PRO A 195 4.06 -10.95 49.98
N ALA A 196 5.31 -10.76 50.41
CA ALA A 196 5.99 -11.64 51.37
C ALA A 196 5.79 -11.21 52.82
N ASP A 197 5.93 -12.16 53.73
CA ASP A 197 5.85 -11.96 55.19
C ASP A 197 7.18 -11.52 55.83
N SER A 198 8.19 -11.25 55.01
CA SER A 198 9.50 -10.80 55.42
C SER A 198 9.97 -9.57 54.63
N ALA A 199 10.98 -8.88 55.11
CA ALA A 199 11.58 -7.75 54.38
C ALA A 199 12.35 -8.24 53.15
N PHE A 200 12.08 -7.64 51.99
CA PHE A 200 12.69 -7.97 50.70
C PHE A 200 13.22 -6.71 50.02
N LYS A 201 14.21 -6.86 49.15
CA LYS A 201 14.62 -5.83 48.22
C LYS A 201 13.63 -5.78 47.04
N CYS A 202 13.19 -4.60 46.69
CA CYS A 202 12.36 -4.35 45.51
C CYS A 202 13.22 -3.62 44.44
N ASN A 203 13.30 -4.22 43.27
CA ASN A 203 13.92 -3.61 42.11
C ASN A 203 12.82 -3.24 41.10
N LEU A 204 12.64 -1.95 40.89
CA LEU A 204 11.72 -1.36 39.92
C LEU A 204 12.49 -1.03 38.65
N THR A 205 12.08 -1.62 37.55
CA THR A 205 12.74 -1.39 36.24
C THR A 205 11.69 -0.90 35.24
N PHE A 206 11.82 0.36 34.80
CA PHE A 206 10.90 0.98 33.87
C PHE A 206 11.62 1.33 32.58
N PRO A 207 11.31 0.66 31.46
CA PRO A 207 11.87 0.97 30.15
C PRO A 207 11.23 2.24 29.57
N LEU A 208 12.04 3.14 29.05
CA LEU A 208 11.55 4.28 28.27
C LEU A 208 11.08 3.82 26.88
N PRO A 209 10.11 4.52 26.24
CA PRO A 209 9.38 4.01 25.09
C PRO A 209 10.19 3.93 23.78
N ALA A 210 11.31 4.61 23.65
CA ALA A 210 12.16 4.54 22.46
C ALA A 210 13.62 4.86 22.78
N ASP A 211 14.54 4.12 22.21
CA ASP A 211 15.97 4.39 22.32
C ASP A 211 16.35 5.68 21.58
N GLY A 212 17.21 6.50 22.19
CA GLY A 212 17.69 7.75 21.60
C GLY A 212 16.64 8.86 21.46
N ALA A 213 15.44 8.68 22.03
CA ALA A 213 14.43 9.72 22.04
C ALA A 213 14.75 10.81 23.09
N MET A 214 14.20 11.99 22.89
CA MET A 214 14.30 13.09 23.86
C MET A 214 13.16 12.96 24.87
N TYR A 215 13.53 12.96 26.15
CA TYR A 215 12.61 12.97 27.29
C TYR A 215 12.76 14.26 28.05
N ASP A 216 11.67 15.00 28.23
CA ASP A 216 11.64 16.27 28.92
C ASP A 216 10.71 16.18 30.15
N GLY A 217 11.04 16.93 31.20
CA GLY A 217 10.24 16.93 32.42
C GLY A 217 10.19 15.57 33.14
N LEU A 218 11.22 14.73 33.00
CA LEU A 218 11.27 13.43 33.67
C LEU A 218 11.21 13.62 35.18
N SER A 219 10.25 12.94 35.81
CA SER A 219 10.09 12.87 37.24
C SER A 219 9.78 11.47 37.69
N ALA A 220 10.25 11.08 38.86
CA ALA A 220 9.95 9.81 39.49
C ALA A 220 9.62 10.06 40.95
N THR A 221 8.47 9.64 41.40
CA THR A 221 8.02 9.82 42.79
C THR A 221 7.69 8.51 43.45
N LEU A 222 8.01 8.42 44.74
CA LEU A 222 7.68 7.29 45.58
C LEU A 222 6.98 7.80 46.83
N ASN A 223 5.74 7.38 47.07
CA ASN A 223 4.88 7.88 48.15
C ASN A 223 4.83 9.43 48.17
N GLY A 224 4.81 10.08 46.99
CA GLY A 224 4.78 11.53 46.83
C GLY A 224 6.14 12.25 47.00
N GLN A 225 7.20 11.55 47.31
CA GLN A 225 8.56 12.10 47.41
C GLN A 225 9.33 11.91 46.10
N ASP A 226 10.08 12.93 45.69
CA ASP A 226 10.93 12.83 44.51
C ASP A 226 12.10 11.86 44.78
N VAL A 227 12.18 10.81 43.96
CA VAL A 227 13.23 9.78 44.02
C VAL A 227 14.10 9.78 42.76
N LEU A 228 13.91 10.70 41.84
CA LEU A 228 14.70 10.79 40.61
C LEU A 228 16.21 10.85 40.86
N PRO A 229 16.74 11.56 41.90
CA PRO A 229 18.16 11.56 42.21
C PRO A 229 18.73 10.19 42.62
N HIS A 230 17.86 9.24 42.97
CA HIS A 230 18.22 7.87 43.39
C HIS A 230 17.94 6.82 42.30
N VAL A 231 17.41 7.26 41.17
CA VAL A 231 17.12 6.40 40.02
C VAL A 231 18.37 6.30 39.16
N GLU A 232 18.81 5.08 38.89
CA GLU A 232 19.86 4.81 37.91
C GLU A 232 19.24 4.77 36.52
N ILE A 233 19.81 5.53 35.59
CA ILE A 233 19.38 5.52 34.18
C ILE A 233 20.42 4.75 33.39
N LYS A 234 20.04 3.59 32.88
CA LYS A 234 20.92 2.71 32.10
C LYS A 234 20.23 2.17 30.89
N ASP A 235 20.82 2.32 29.71
CA ASP A 235 20.36 1.78 28.44
C ASP A 235 18.87 2.07 28.18
N GLY A 236 18.45 3.33 28.37
CA GLY A 236 17.05 3.74 28.18
C GLY A 236 16.07 3.17 29.23
N THR A 237 16.57 2.71 30.36
CA THR A 237 15.78 2.11 31.45
C THR A 237 16.03 2.81 32.77
N LEU A 238 14.96 3.12 33.49
CA LEU A 238 15.01 3.67 34.85
C LEU A 238 15.01 2.50 35.83
N VAL A 239 15.99 2.47 36.71
CA VAL A 239 16.16 1.43 37.74
C VAL A 239 16.16 2.06 39.12
N LEU A 240 15.28 1.61 40.01
CA LEU A 240 15.22 2.00 41.41
C LEU A 240 15.20 0.76 42.29
N THR A 241 16.15 0.66 43.19
CA THR A 241 16.20 -0.43 44.18
C THR A 241 15.92 0.12 45.58
N ARG A 242 15.02 -0.55 46.32
CA ARG A 242 14.63 -0.16 47.66
C ARG A 242 14.32 -1.41 48.53
N ASP A 243 14.52 -1.30 49.83
CA ASP A 243 14.08 -2.30 50.80
C ASP A 243 12.60 -2.07 51.15
N LEU A 244 11.78 -3.14 51.15
CA LEU A 244 10.37 -3.14 51.48
C LEU A 244 10.13 -3.99 52.74
N GLN A 245 9.40 -3.43 53.68
CA GLN A 245 8.93 -4.17 54.87
C GLN A 245 7.82 -5.18 54.51
N PRO A 246 7.56 -6.20 55.37
CA PRO A 246 6.50 -7.15 55.14
C PRO A 246 5.14 -6.45 54.96
N GLY A 247 4.44 -6.76 53.87
CA GLY A 247 3.13 -6.19 53.59
C GLY A 247 3.11 -4.69 53.31
N GLU A 248 4.27 -4.00 53.20
CA GLU A 248 4.35 -2.58 52.88
C GLU A 248 3.73 -2.27 51.51
N VAL A 249 2.92 -1.21 51.51
CA VAL A 249 2.31 -0.68 50.27
C VAL A 249 3.06 0.60 49.88
N MET A 250 3.36 0.72 48.63
CA MET A 250 4.02 1.93 48.05
C MET A 250 3.31 2.42 46.78
N ASP A 251 3.22 3.73 46.67
CA ASP A 251 2.76 4.41 45.45
C ASP A 251 3.98 4.89 44.66
N PHE A 252 4.16 4.36 43.45
CA PHE A 252 5.25 4.74 42.55
C PHE A 252 4.68 5.40 41.30
N ALA A 253 5.21 6.56 40.92
CA ALA A 253 4.77 7.23 39.73
C ALA A 253 5.96 7.79 38.93
N ILE A 254 5.80 7.76 37.61
CA ILE A 254 6.75 8.32 36.64
C ILE A 254 5.96 9.24 35.68
N ALA A 255 6.51 10.42 35.42
CA ALA A 255 5.99 11.31 34.40
C ALA A 255 7.11 11.85 33.51
N PHE A 256 6.81 12.01 32.24
CA PHE A 256 7.73 12.60 31.24
C PHE A 256 6.96 13.04 30.01
N LYS A 257 7.59 13.94 29.25
CA LYS A 257 7.15 14.33 27.91
C LYS A 257 8.12 13.74 26.88
N SER A 258 7.59 13.28 25.77
CA SER A 258 8.42 12.77 24.68
C SER A 258 7.83 13.11 23.31
N ARG A 259 8.57 12.78 22.27
CA ARG A 259 8.20 13.03 20.88
C ARG A 259 8.38 11.75 20.09
N GLY A 260 7.42 11.49 19.20
CA GLY A 260 7.45 10.28 18.40
C GLY A 260 6.78 10.45 17.04
N MET A 261 6.78 9.38 16.28
CA MET A 261 6.15 9.30 14.96
C MET A 261 5.29 8.06 14.81
N SER A 262 4.29 8.15 13.97
CA SER A 262 3.46 7.06 13.44
C SER A 262 2.58 6.35 14.46
N SER A 263 3.12 5.85 15.56
CA SER A 263 2.35 5.08 16.55
C SER A 263 2.86 5.25 17.97
N TRP A 264 1.95 5.16 18.93
CA TRP A 264 2.23 5.01 20.34
C TRP A 264 1.55 3.75 20.86
N TYR A 265 2.29 2.93 21.58
CA TYR A 265 1.85 1.61 22.01
C TYR A 265 2.32 1.29 23.41
N PHE A 266 1.41 0.84 24.28
CA PHE A 266 1.71 0.28 25.60
C PHE A 266 1.76 -1.25 25.49
N GLN A 267 2.90 -1.83 25.80
CA GLN A 267 3.16 -3.26 25.63
C GLN A 267 3.17 -3.98 26.98
N VAL A 268 2.28 -4.93 27.13
CA VAL A 268 2.35 -5.96 28.18
C VAL A 268 3.22 -7.10 27.66
N ARG A 269 4.40 -7.30 28.24
CA ARG A 269 5.41 -8.23 27.68
C ARG A 269 5.06 -9.70 27.90
N GLU A 270 4.54 -10.05 29.10
CA GLU A 270 4.25 -11.42 29.47
C GLU A 270 2.80 -11.56 29.91
N PRO A 271 2.15 -12.73 29.63
CA PRO A 271 0.84 -13.01 30.16
C PRO A 271 0.90 -13.05 31.68
N ARG A 272 0.26 -12.10 32.33
CA ARG A 272 0.18 -12.03 33.77
C ARG A 272 -1.21 -11.66 34.24
N GLU A 273 -1.49 -11.92 35.51
CA GLU A 273 -2.66 -11.43 36.18
C GLU A 273 -2.58 -9.91 36.33
N ILE A 274 -3.51 -9.22 35.68
CA ILE A 274 -3.66 -7.76 35.72
C ILE A 274 -4.82 -7.46 36.68
N ARG A 275 -4.60 -6.56 37.65
CA ARG A 275 -5.59 -6.12 38.60
C ARG A 275 -5.71 -4.61 38.57
N ASP A 276 -6.95 -4.11 38.53
CA ASP A 276 -7.27 -2.68 38.56
C ASP A 276 -6.36 -1.85 37.66
N PHE A 277 -6.37 -2.21 36.37
CA PHE A 277 -5.61 -1.50 35.36
C PHE A 277 -6.49 -0.49 34.62
N LEU A 278 -6.01 0.73 34.49
CA LEU A 278 -6.65 1.79 33.74
C LEU A 278 -5.60 2.51 32.90
N LEU A 279 -5.78 2.53 31.59
CA LEU A 279 -5.03 3.41 30.68
C LEU A 279 -6.00 4.35 29.98
N THR A 280 -5.81 5.64 30.21
CA THR A 280 -6.54 6.72 29.51
C THR A 280 -5.62 7.34 28.46
N LEU A 281 -6.00 7.26 27.21
CA LEU A 281 -5.27 7.88 26.10
C LEU A 281 -6.08 9.04 25.52
N THR A 282 -5.65 10.26 25.79
CA THR A 282 -6.30 11.50 25.34
C THR A 282 -5.68 11.96 24.03
N LEU A 283 -6.51 12.15 23.01
CA LEU A 283 -6.15 12.52 21.64
C LEU A 283 -6.90 13.81 21.25
N PRO A 284 -6.37 15.01 21.60
CA PRO A 284 -7.11 16.26 21.43
C PRO A 284 -7.45 16.60 19.97
N ASP A 285 -6.61 16.14 19.03
CA ASP A 285 -6.64 16.52 17.63
C ASP A 285 -7.03 15.35 16.70
N LEU A 286 -7.50 14.23 17.25
CA LEU A 286 -7.84 13.03 16.47
C LEU A 286 -9.29 12.59 16.71
N ALA A 287 -10.12 12.78 15.68
CA ALA A 287 -11.53 12.38 15.71
C ALA A 287 -11.70 10.86 15.74
N LYS A 288 -12.78 10.38 16.37
CA LYS A 288 -13.13 8.95 16.48
C LYS A 288 -13.12 8.22 15.13
N SER A 289 -13.56 8.87 14.05
CA SER A 289 -13.60 8.30 12.69
C SER A 289 -12.23 8.05 12.06
N LYS A 290 -11.16 8.59 12.64
CA LYS A 290 -9.79 8.46 12.15
C LYS A 290 -8.90 7.59 13.03
N LEU A 291 -9.50 6.92 14.04
CA LEU A 291 -8.78 6.04 14.93
C LEU A 291 -8.38 4.76 14.20
N ASP A 292 -7.12 4.39 14.33
CA ASP A 292 -6.58 3.12 13.88
C ASP A 292 -5.71 2.53 14.98
N TYR A 293 -5.60 1.20 15.02
CA TYR A 293 -4.92 0.50 16.11
C TYR A 293 -3.76 -0.33 15.58
N PRO A 294 -2.60 -0.33 16.29
CA PRO A 294 -1.49 -1.21 15.94
C PRO A 294 -1.92 -2.69 15.95
N PHE A 295 -1.24 -3.48 15.14
CA PHE A 295 -1.48 -4.92 15.08
C PHE A 295 -1.29 -5.57 16.46
N GLY A 296 -2.21 -6.42 16.86
CA GLY A 296 -2.16 -7.11 18.16
C GLY A 296 -2.66 -6.28 19.34
N CYS A 297 -3.09 -5.04 19.10
CA CYS A 297 -3.70 -4.18 20.12
C CYS A 297 -5.09 -4.67 20.49
N MET A 298 -5.46 -4.52 21.77
CA MET A 298 -6.85 -4.67 22.19
C MET A 298 -7.64 -3.41 21.88
N THR A 299 -8.94 -3.56 21.67
CA THR A 299 -9.83 -2.41 21.49
C THR A 299 -10.09 -1.72 22.82
N PRO A 300 -10.28 -0.37 22.83
CA PRO A 300 -10.67 0.35 24.04
C PRO A 300 -11.97 -0.17 24.64
N THR A 301 -12.07 -0.15 25.95
CA THR A 301 -13.32 -0.45 26.67
C THR A 301 -14.38 0.62 26.42
N GLU A 302 -13.92 1.87 26.32
CA GLU A 302 -14.78 3.03 26.06
C GLU A 302 -14.06 4.02 25.16
N ILE A 303 -14.82 4.69 24.27
CA ILE A 303 -14.33 5.79 23.43
C ILE A 303 -15.29 6.97 23.59
N THR A 304 -14.81 8.04 24.21
CA THR A 304 -15.55 9.29 24.33
C THR A 304 -15.00 10.34 23.35
N THR A 305 -15.87 11.22 22.88
CA THR A 305 -15.47 12.31 21.98
C THR A 305 -15.38 13.60 22.77
N THR A 306 -14.37 14.43 22.43
CA THR A 306 -14.13 15.73 23.02
C THR A 306 -14.11 16.81 21.94
N ASN A 307 -14.33 18.08 22.31
CA ASN A 307 -14.18 19.24 21.41
C ASN A 307 -14.95 19.13 20.09
N PHE A 308 -16.28 18.95 20.16
CA PHE A 308 -17.14 18.91 18.95
C PHE A 308 -16.68 17.87 17.90
N ASP A 309 -16.33 16.66 18.36
CA ASP A 309 -15.84 15.54 17.53
C ASP A 309 -14.45 15.74 16.90
N THR A 310 -13.67 16.74 17.31
CA THR A 310 -12.29 16.91 16.84
C THR A 310 -11.27 16.09 17.62
N GLY A 311 -11.59 15.68 18.87
CA GLY A 311 -10.75 14.88 19.74
C GLY A 311 -11.44 13.62 20.25
N SER A 312 -10.65 12.70 20.76
CA SER A 312 -11.10 11.43 21.34
C SER A 312 -10.36 11.10 22.61
N VAL A 313 -11.03 10.41 23.53
CA VAL A 313 -10.42 9.79 24.71
C VAL A 313 -10.70 8.29 24.65
N LEU A 314 -9.65 7.50 24.67
CA LEU A 314 -9.71 6.04 24.66
C LEU A 314 -9.44 5.55 26.08
N THR A 315 -10.34 4.77 26.62
CA THR A 315 -10.19 4.17 27.95
C THR A 315 -10.03 2.67 27.80
N PHE A 316 -8.95 2.13 28.36
CA PHE A 316 -8.69 0.70 28.46
C PHE A 316 -8.75 0.33 29.94
N ARG A 317 -9.78 -0.41 30.31
CA ARG A 317 -10.01 -0.85 31.69
C ARG A 317 -9.97 -2.35 31.80
N LEU A 318 -9.18 -2.87 32.75
CA LEU A 318 -9.09 -4.29 33.09
C LEU A 318 -9.16 -4.45 34.61
N ASP A 319 -10.30 -4.84 35.12
CA ASP A 319 -10.50 -5.01 36.57
C ASP A 319 -9.73 -6.23 37.09
N HIS A 320 -9.88 -7.38 36.39
CA HIS A 320 -9.15 -8.61 36.65
C HIS A 320 -9.04 -9.42 35.37
N ALA A 321 -7.85 -9.51 34.82
CA ALA A 321 -7.63 -10.16 33.52
C ALA A 321 -6.29 -10.88 33.45
N LEU A 322 -6.21 -11.89 32.58
CA LEU A 322 -4.98 -12.50 32.15
C LEU A 322 -4.78 -12.12 30.70
N SER A 323 -3.82 -11.25 30.39
CA SER A 323 -3.60 -10.77 29.02
C SER A 323 -2.14 -10.40 28.78
N ASN A 324 -1.72 -10.55 27.52
CA ASN A 324 -0.48 -10.00 26.98
C ASN A 324 -0.75 -9.04 25.81
N LYS A 325 -2.02 -8.65 25.64
CA LYS A 325 -2.41 -7.71 24.59
C LYS A 325 -1.97 -6.30 24.95
N GLY A 326 -1.35 -5.63 24.02
CA GLY A 326 -1.01 -4.23 24.19
C GLY A 326 -2.17 -3.28 23.87
N MET A 327 -1.98 -2.01 24.10
CA MET A 327 -2.96 -0.94 23.96
C MET A 327 -2.30 0.26 23.31
N GLY A 328 -2.95 0.89 22.35
CA GLY A 328 -2.33 2.04 21.69
C GLY A 328 -3.08 2.53 20.48
N ILE A 329 -2.44 3.39 19.73
CA ILE A 329 -3.01 4.09 18.57
C ILE A 329 -1.96 4.22 17.47
N SER A 330 -2.41 4.03 16.23
CA SER A 330 -1.67 4.44 15.03
C SER A 330 -2.21 5.76 14.52
N LEU A 331 -1.32 6.69 14.24
CA LEU A 331 -1.72 7.96 13.64
C LEU A 331 -2.06 7.77 12.16
N PRO A 332 -3.06 8.50 11.63
CA PRO A 332 -3.40 8.43 10.22
C PRO A 332 -2.20 8.86 9.37
N GLN A 333 -1.96 8.10 8.32
CA GLN A 333 -0.93 8.46 7.34
C GLN A 333 -1.33 9.74 6.62
N LEU A 334 -0.43 10.69 6.60
CA LEU A 334 -0.63 11.94 5.88
C LEU A 334 -0.38 11.72 4.37
N PRO A 335 -1.11 12.43 3.49
CA PRO A 335 -0.92 12.33 2.06
C PRO A 335 0.53 12.63 1.68
N GLN A 336 1.19 11.67 1.04
CA GLN A 336 2.55 11.83 0.55
C GLN A 336 2.52 12.33 -0.90
N PRO A 337 3.41 13.25 -1.30
CA PRO A 337 3.62 13.58 -2.70
C PRO A 337 3.97 12.31 -3.47
N GLY A 338 3.41 12.14 -4.67
CA GLY A 338 3.61 10.93 -5.46
C GLY A 338 2.78 9.71 -5.05
N ALA A 339 2.11 9.68 -3.90
CA ALA A 339 1.23 8.56 -3.52
C ALA A 339 0.08 8.38 -4.51
N THR A 340 -0.57 9.47 -4.92
CA THR A 340 -1.61 9.47 -5.96
C THR A 340 -1.05 8.99 -7.29
N THR A 341 0.13 9.49 -7.69
CA THR A 341 0.82 9.05 -8.91
C THR A 341 1.11 7.57 -8.87
N ASN A 342 1.64 7.07 -7.75
CA ASN A 342 1.94 5.66 -7.55
C ASN A 342 0.69 4.78 -7.68
N ALA A 343 -0.41 5.19 -7.05
CA ALA A 343 -1.68 4.48 -7.11
C ALA A 343 -2.25 4.44 -8.54
N VAL A 344 -2.28 5.56 -9.24
CA VAL A 344 -2.79 5.64 -10.63
C VAL A 344 -1.88 4.92 -11.63
N LEU A 345 -0.55 5.05 -11.49
CA LEU A 345 0.40 4.33 -12.33
C LEU A 345 0.38 2.82 -12.11
N GLY A 346 -0.04 2.35 -10.94
CA GLY A 346 -0.31 0.94 -10.69
C GLY A 346 -1.33 0.35 -11.67
N GLU A 347 -2.32 1.16 -12.09
CA GLU A 347 -3.36 0.78 -13.06
C GLU A 347 -2.97 1.07 -14.52
N ALA A 348 -1.83 1.71 -14.78
CA ALA A 348 -1.44 2.16 -16.12
C ALA A 348 -1.31 1.02 -17.13
N GLU A 349 -0.81 -0.15 -16.72
CA GLU A 349 -0.68 -1.33 -17.58
C GLU A 349 -2.06 -1.83 -18.03
N THR A 350 -2.99 -2.00 -17.10
CA THR A 350 -4.37 -2.43 -17.37
C THR A 350 -5.09 -1.43 -18.26
N ALA A 351 -5.00 -0.13 -17.93
CA ALA A 351 -5.59 0.96 -18.72
C ALA A 351 -5.03 0.97 -20.15
N TRP A 352 -3.73 0.85 -20.29
CA TRP A 352 -3.07 0.81 -21.59
C TRP A 352 -3.52 -0.40 -22.43
N LEU A 353 -3.61 -1.59 -21.85
CA LEU A 353 -4.10 -2.80 -22.53
C LEU A 353 -5.53 -2.62 -23.03
N LEU A 354 -6.41 -2.03 -22.22
CA LEU A 354 -7.80 -1.74 -22.61
C LEU A 354 -7.85 -0.72 -23.74
N VAL A 355 -7.08 0.37 -23.67
CA VAL A 355 -6.99 1.37 -24.74
C VAL A 355 -6.49 0.73 -26.04
N PHE A 356 -5.43 -0.08 -25.95
CA PHE A 356 -4.86 -0.74 -27.11
C PHE A 356 -5.83 -1.73 -27.77
N ALA A 357 -6.50 -2.58 -26.98
CA ALA A 357 -7.51 -3.53 -27.45
C ALA A 357 -8.70 -2.79 -28.09
N MET A 358 -9.19 -1.75 -27.45
CA MET A 358 -10.27 -0.90 -27.96
C MET A 358 -9.91 -0.25 -29.29
N LEU A 359 -8.74 0.36 -29.40
CA LEU A 359 -8.29 1.00 -30.64
C LEU A 359 -8.18 -0.02 -31.79
N THR A 360 -7.55 -1.16 -31.52
CA THR A 360 -7.37 -2.22 -32.53
C THR A 360 -8.71 -2.75 -33.04
N LEU A 361 -9.62 -3.09 -32.12
CA LEU A 361 -10.94 -3.59 -32.49
C LEU A 361 -11.77 -2.52 -33.23
N SER A 362 -11.82 -1.33 -32.66
CA SER A 362 -12.62 -0.22 -33.22
C SER A 362 -12.11 0.25 -34.58
N PHE A 363 -10.79 0.40 -34.78
CA PHE A 363 -10.24 0.76 -36.09
C PHE A 363 -10.51 -0.31 -37.16
N THR A 364 -10.48 -1.57 -36.76
CA THR A 364 -10.83 -2.69 -37.64
C THR A 364 -12.31 -2.66 -38.00
N LEU A 365 -13.20 -2.50 -37.02
CA LEU A 365 -14.62 -2.39 -37.23
C LEU A 365 -15.02 -1.18 -38.06
N THR A 366 -14.37 -0.04 -37.91
CA THR A 366 -14.62 1.17 -38.69
C THR A 366 -13.87 1.20 -40.04
N SER A 367 -13.19 0.11 -40.40
CA SER A 367 -12.45 -0.03 -41.68
C SER A 367 -11.42 1.07 -41.92
N VAL A 368 -10.75 1.52 -40.86
CA VAL A 368 -9.63 2.43 -40.98
C VAL A 368 -8.50 1.73 -41.75
N PRO A 369 -7.95 2.34 -42.84
CA PRO A 369 -6.81 1.76 -43.54
C PRO A 369 -5.62 1.67 -42.56
N PHE A 370 -4.83 0.60 -42.65
CA PHE A 370 -3.68 0.36 -41.77
C PHE A 370 -4.02 0.37 -40.27
N ALA A 371 -5.24 -0.08 -39.91
CA ALA A 371 -5.75 -0.13 -38.53
C ALA A 371 -4.73 -0.64 -37.48
N PRO A 372 -3.98 -1.75 -37.71
CA PRO A 372 -2.98 -2.22 -36.75
C PRO A 372 -1.84 -1.23 -36.51
N VAL A 373 -1.38 -0.55 -37.54
CA VAL A 373 -0.28 0.43 -37.43
C VAL A 373 -0.72 1.63 -36.60
N PHE A 374 -1.91 2.16 -36.86
CA PHE A 374 -2.48 3.23 -36.04
C PHE A 374 -2.70 2.82 -34.60
N ALA A 375 -3.19 1.59 -34.35
CA ALA A 375 -3.35 1.09 -32.98
C ALA A 375 -2.01 1.03 -32.22
N VAL A 376 -0.94 0.57 -32.88
CA VAL A 376 0.42 0.57 -32.31
C VAL A 376 0.90 2.00 -32.05
N LEU A 377 0.74 2.91 -32.99
CA LEU A 377 1.17 4.31 -32.84
C LEU A 377 0.47 4.98 -31.65
N PHE A 378 -0.85 4.88 -31.56
CA PHE A 378 -1.64 5.44 -30.47
C PHE A 378 -1.35 4.75 -29.14
N GLY A 379 -1.19 3.41 -29.16
CA GLY A 379 -0.77 2.65 -27.99
C GLY A 379 0.61 3.06 -27.48
N THR A 380 1.54 3.33 -28.39
CA THR A 380 2.88 3.85 -28.05
C THR A 380 2.78 5.22 -27.39
N ALA A 381 2.02 6.14 -27.99
CA ALA A 381 1.82 7.47 -27.42
C ALA A 381 1.24 7.43 -26.00
N THR A 382 0.23 6.57 -25.76
CA THR A 382 -0.37 6.41 -24.42
C THR A 382 0.61 5.80 -23.43
N ALA A 383 1.43 4.82 -23.84
CA ALA A 383 2.45 4.21 -22.99
C ALA A 383 3.51 5.25 -22.56
N PHE A 384 3.99 6.05 -23.49
CA PHE A 384 4.93 7.15 -23.18
C PHE A 384 4.28 8.23 -22.31
N GLY A 385 2.99 8.55 -22.50
CA GLY A 385 2.28 9.50 -21.67
C GLY A 385 2.25 9.08 -20.21
N TYR A 386 1.97 7.82 -19.92
CA TYR A 386 2.05 7.29 -18.55
C TYR A 386 3.48 7.29 -17.99
N GLY A 387 4.48 6.95 -18.81
CA GLY A 387 5.89 7.03 -18.41
C GLY A 387 6.28 8.45 -17.98
N LEU A 388 5.95 9.44 -18.81
CA LEU A 388 6.21 10.85 -18.53
C LEU A 388 5.50 11.34 -17.26
N VAL A 389 4.31 10.86 -16.97
CA VAL A 389 3.63 11.19 -15.69
C VAL A 389 4.46 10.73 -14.50
N GLY A 390 5.03 9.52 -14.54
CA GLY A 390 5.93 9.04 -13.51
C GLY A 390 7.15 9.96 -13.35
N ASP A 391 7.79 10.32 -14.44
CA ASP A 391 9.04 11.10 -14.43
C ASP A 391 8.82 12.56 -13.97
N PHE A 392 7.69 13.17 -14.28
CA PHE A 392 7.43 14.58 -14.02
C PHE A 392 6.49 14.89 -12.86
N SER A 393 5.85 13.87 -12.25
CA SER A 393 4.86 14.09 -11.19
C SER A 393 5.41 14.82 -9.96
N ASP A 394 6.67 14.62 -9.62
CA ASP A 394 7.33 15.30 -8.50
C ASP A 394 7.77 16.72 -8.84
N LEU A 395 7.92 17.05 -10.13
CA LEU A 395 8.36 18.36 -10.62
C LEU A 395 7.20 19.30 -10.91
N LEU A 396 6.04 18.79 -11.36
CA LEU A 396 4.89 19.55 -11.83
C LEU A 396 3.68 19.43 -10.88
N PHE A 397 3.71 20.08 -9.75
CA PHE A 397 2.53 20.21 -8.85
C PHE A 397 1.83 18.89 -8.48
N GLY A 398 2.55 17.77 -8.43
CA GLY A 398 2.03 16.44 -8.15
C GLY A 398 1.26 15.82 -9.33
N PHE A 399 0.53 14.74 -9.05
CA PHE A 399 -0.20 13.98 -10.08
C PHE A 399 -1.15 14.83 -10.92
N TRP A 400 -2.03 15.61 -10.27
CA TRP A 400 -3.06 16.37 -10.98
C TRP A 400 -2.50 17.45 -11.90
N GLY A 401 -1.46 18.15 -11.47
CA GLY A 401 -0.77 19.13 -12.30
C GLY A 401 -0.09 18.49 -13.50
N THR A 402 0.61 17.37 -13.27
CA THR A 402 1.27 16.61 -14.34
C THR A 402 0.25 15.99 -15.30
N ALA A 403 -0.84 15.44 -14.80
CA ALA A 403 -1.91 14.90 -15.64
C ALA A 403 -2.57 15.99 -16.50
N ALA A 404 -2.78 17.19 -15.97
CA ALA A 404 -3.33 18.32 -16.70
C ALA A 404 -2.40 18.81 -17.82
N VAL A 405 -1.09 18.74 -17.62
CA VAL A 405 -0.09 19.23 -18.60
C VAL A 405 0.31 18.15 -19.60
N ILE A 406 0.33 16.88 -19.23
CA ILE A 406 0.81 15.77 -20.07
C ILE A 406 -0.34 14.90 -20.55
N LEU A 407 -1.10 14.26 -19.65
CA LEU A 407 -2.13 13.29 -20.05
C LEU A 407 -3.28 13.94 -20.79
N LEU A 408 -3.84 15.02 -20.24
CA LEU A 408 -5.02 15.65 -20.83
C LEU A 408 -4.74 16.18 -22.25
N PRO A 409 -3.66 16.96 -22.53
CA PRO A 409 -3.34 17.39 -23.89
C PRO A 409 -3.06 16.21 -24.82
N MET A 410 -2.32 15.19 -24.36
CA MET A 410 -2.05 13.99 -25.15
C MET A 410 -3.35 13.30 -25.56
N PHE A 411 -4.25 13.02 -24.61
CA PHE A 411 -5.53 12.37 -24.93
C PHE A 411 -6.44 13.25 -25.80
N LEU A 412 -6.42 14.57 -25.64
CA LEU A 412 -7.14 15.50 -26.53
C LEU A 412 -6.61 15.43 -27.97
N VAL A 413 -5.30 15.43 -28.16
CA VAL A 413 -4.67 15.28 -29.48
C VAL A 413 -5.02 13.93 -30.10
N LEU A 414 -4.88 12.84 -29.34
CA LEU A 414 -5.23 11.49 -29.81
C LEU A 414 -6.72 11.40 -30.17
N THR A 415 -7.60 11.96 -29.36
CA THR A 415 -9.04 12.04 -29.62
C THR A 415 -9.36 12.82 -30.90
N PHE A 416 -8.70 13.95 -31.11
CA PHE A 416 -8.84 14.76 -32.32
C PHE A 416 -8.39 13.95 -33.55
N LEU A 417 -7.26 13.28 -33.49
CA LEU A 417 -6.73 12.46 -34.59
C LEU A 417 -7.67 11.28 -34.90
N ILE A 418 -8.21 10.60 -33.86
CA ILE A 418 -9.21 9.54 -34.03
C ILE A 418 -10.45 10.10 -34.77
N GLY A 419 -10.93 11.28 -34.37
CA GLY A 419 -12.06 11.93 -35.03
C GLY A 419 -11.83 12.23 -36.53
N LYS A 420 -10.56 12.46 -36.94
CA LYS A 420 -10.17 12.65 -38.35
C LYS A 420 -10.03 11.31 -39.10
N LEU A 421 -9.52 10.28 -38.45
CA LEU A 421 -9.34 8.95 -39.06
C LEU A 421 -10.65 8.18 -39.26
N VAL A 422 -11.59 8.35 -38.36
CA VAL A 422 -12.86 7.60 -38.34
C VAL A 422 -13.96 8.45 -38.95
N ARG A 423 -14.50 8.00 -40.07
CA ARG A 423 -15.59 8.71 -40.78
C ARG A 423 -16.90 8.69 -39.97
N HIS A 424 -17.62 9.84 -39.94
CA HIS A 424 -19.03 10.02 -39.62
C HIS A 424 -19.55 9.46 -38.29
N GLY A 425 -19.37 10.21 -37.21
CA GLY A 425 -20.14 10.02 -35.96
C GLY A 425 -19.62 8.96 -35.00
N ASP A 426 -18.86 7.98 -35.49
CA ASP A 426 -18.30 6.93 -34.63
C ASP A 426 -17.04 7.44 -33.87
N GLY A 427 -16.39 8.48 -34.36
CA GLY A 427 -15.25 9.12 -33.70
C GLY A 427 -15.55 9.64 -32.30
N LYS A 428 -16.76 10.14 -32.05
CA LYS A 428 -17.18 10.62 -30.71
C LYS A 428 -17.23 9.47 -29.67
N TRP A 429 -17.70 8.31 -30.09
CA TRP A 429 -17.76 7.13 -29.22
C TRP A 429 -16.39 6.54 -28.93
N LEU A 430 -15.52 6.55 -29.93
CA LEU A 430 -14.12 6.15 -29.74
C LEU A 430 -13.37 7.12 -28.84
N ALA A 431 -13.61 8.42 -29.00
CA ALA A 431 -13.10 9.45 -28.13
C ALA A 431 -13.53 9.25 -26.65
N PHE A 432 -14.83 8.96 -26.45
CA PHE A 432 -15.37 8.66 -25.14
C PHE A 432 -14.67 7.43 -24.51
N GLN A 433 -14.53 6.34 -25.26
CA GLN A 433 -13.83 5.14 -24.78
C GLN A 433 -12.36 5.42 -24.47
N MET A 434 -11.69 6.24 -25.27
CA MET A 434 -10.30 6.64 -25.06
C MET A 434 -10.12 7.38 -23.72
N LEU A 435 -11.03 8.31 -23.40
CA LEU A 435 -11.03 9.02 -22.13
C LEU A 435 -11.42 8.10 -20.97
N LEU A 436 -12.39 7.22 -21.18
CA LEU A 436 -12.85 6.28 -20.16
C LEU A 436 -11.74 5.31 -19.73
N PHE A 437 -11.10 4.65 -20.70
CA PHE A 437 -10.03 3.68 -20.40
C PHE A 437 -8.70 4.32 -20.09
N GLY A 438 -8.36 5.43 -20.76
CA GLY A 438 -7.05 6.06 -20.62
C GLY A 438 -6.93 7.04 -19.46
N ILE A 439 -8.03 7.59 -18.94
CA ILE A 439 -7.99 8.56 -17.83
C ILE A 439 -8.90 8.12 -16.69
N ALA A 440 -10.20 7.90 -16.96
CA ALA A 440 -11.16 7.67 -15.88
C ALA A 440 -10.87 6.36 -15.12
N TYR A 441 -10.63 5.27 -15.84
CA TYR A 441 -10.34 3.98 -15.22
C TYR A 441 -9.10 3.99 -14.32
N PRO A 442 -7.90 4.39 -14.78
CA PRO A 442 -6.72 4.36 -13.93
C PRO A 442 -6.81 5.33 -12.74
N CYS A 443 -7.48 6.47 -12.90
CA CYS A 443 -7.72 7.39 -11.79
C CYS A 443 -8.67 6.79 -10.74
N LEU A 444 -9.80 6.22 -11.16
CA LEU A 444 -10.77 5.63 -10.23
C LEU A 444 -10.23 4.35 -9.59
N GLY A 445 -9.63 3.45 -10.38
CA GLY A 445 -9.07 2.19 -9.90
C GLY A 445 -7.89 2.39 -8.95
N GLY A 446 -7.02 3.37 -9.24
CA GLY A 446 -5.87 3.67 -8.39
C GLY A 446 -6.24 4.39 -7.09
N LEU A 447 -7.22 5.31 -7.12
CA LEU A 447 -7.65 6.06 -5.94
C LEU A 447 -8.58 5.27 -5.01
N ASP A 448 -9.35 4.35 -5.57
CA ASP A 448 -10.27 3.47 -4.81
C ASP A 448 -10.02 2.00 -5.18
N SER A 449 -8.92 1.47 -4.70
CA SER A 449 -8.50 0.09 -4.97
C SER A 449 -9.50 -0.96 -4.46
N ALA A 450 -10.30 -0.63 -3.45
CA ALA A 450 -11.34 -1.53 -2.93
C ALA A 450 -12.44 -1.82 -3.96
N ARG A 451 -12.68 -0.91 -4.91
CA ARG A 451 -13.69 -1.03 -5.96
C ARG A 451 -13.12 -1.15 -7.37
N GLN A 452 -11.85 -1.42 -7.49
CA GLN A 452 -11.14 -1.55 -8.78
C GLN A 452 -11.87 -2.47 -9.77
N THR A 453 -12.26 -3.67 -9.33
CA THR A 453 -12.99 -4.64 -10.15
C THR A 453 -14.34 -4.10 -10.64
N LEU A 454 -15.05 -3.32 -9.80
CA LEU A 454 -16.31 -2.69 -10.20
C LEU A 454 -16.08 -1.69 -11.34
N TYR A 455 -15.06 -0.82 -11.22
CA TYR A 455 -14.72 0.16 -12.26
C TYR A 455 -14.31 -0.53 -13.56
N LEU A 456 -13.53 -1.61 -13.49
CA LEU A 456 -13.15 -2.42 -14.63
C LEU A 456 -14.40 -3.01 -15.34
N ASN A 457 -15.32 -3.60 -14.58
CA ASN A 457 -16.55 -4.17 -15.13
C ASN A 457 -17.42 -3.09 -15.80
N ILE A 458 -17.57 -1.91 -15.20
CA ILE A 458 -18.30 -0.78 -15.80
C ILE A 458 -17.66 -0.37 -17.12
N CYS A 459 -16.34 -0.26 -17.15
CA CYS A 459 -15.59 0.05 -18.37
C CYS A 459 -15.80 -1.01 -19.46
N CYS A 460 -15.76 -2.29 -19.11
CA CYS A 460 -15.99 -3.38 -20.04
C CYS A 460 -17.41 -3.38 -20.61
N LEU A 461 -18.42 -3.12 -19.78
CA LEU A 461 -19.82 -2.98 -20.24
C LEU A 461 -19.97 -1.78 -21.20
N ALA A 462 -19.34 -0.64 -20.87
CA ALA A 462 -19.36 0.52 -21.75
C ALA A 462 -18.66 0.23 -23.10
N PHE A 463 -17.56 -0.52 -23.07
CA PHE A 463 -16.87 -0.97 -24.29
C PHE A 463 -17.78 -1.88 -25.15
N LEU A 464 -18.43 -2.88 -24.55
CA LEU A 464 -19.35 -3.78 -25.25
C LEU A 464 -20.53 -3.01 -25.88
N ALA A 465 -21.13 -2.08 -25.12
CA ALA A 465 -22.21 -1.25 -25.61
C ALA A 465 -21.80 -0.38 -26.81
N CYS A 466 -20.64 0.27 -26.73
CA CYS A 466 -20.11 1.08 -27.83
C CYS A 466 -19.76 0.23 -29.06
N THR A 467 -19.18 -0.95 -28.85
CA THR A 467 -18.82 -1.88 -29.94
C THR A 467 -20.09 -2.42 -30.63
N ALA A 468 -21.09 -2.85 -29.82
CA ALA A 468 -22.40 -3.30 -30.37
C ALA A 468 -23.05 -2.21 -31.18
N ARG A 469 -23.05 -0.95 -30.73
CA ARG A 469 -23.60 0.18 -31.48
C ARG A 469 -22.89 0.36 -32.86
N ILE A 470 -21.54 0.27 -32.89
CA ILE A 470 -20.80 0.37 -34.17
C ILE A 470 -21.18 -0.76 -35.11
N LEU A 471 -21.29 -1.99 -34.59
CA LEU A 471 -21.68 -3.17 -35.37
C LEU A 471 -23.10 -3.04 -35.95
N VAL A 472 -24.08 -2.69 -35.11
CA VAL A 472 -25.50 -2.52 -35.57
C VAL A 472 -25.59 -1.44 -36.64
N LYS A 473 -24.94 -0.30 -36.45
CA LYS A 473 -24.91 0.76 -37.45
C LYS A 473 -24.31 0.30 -38.79
N ARG A 474 -23.32 -0.57 -38.77
CA ARG A 474 -22.72 -1.14 -39.98
C ARG A 474 -23.64 -2.12 -40.67
N LEU A 475 -24.28 -3.01 -39.92
CA LEU A 475 -25.25 -3.95 -40.49
C LEU A 475 -26.40 -3.21 -41.18
N ASN A 476 -26.94 -2.19 -40.53
CA ASN A 476 -28.01 -1.39 -41.13
C ASN A 476 -27.55 -0.65 -42.43
N ASN A 477 -26.30 -0.14 -42.44
CA ASN A 477 -25.76 0.50 -43.64
C ASN A 477 -25.43 -0.49 -44.76
N SER A 478 -25.19 -1.78 -44.48
CA SER A 478 -24.97 -2.80 -45.50
C SER A 478 -26.30 -3.21 -46.14
N HIS A 479 -27.37 -3.33 -45.37
CA HIS A 479 -28.72 -3.63 -45.86
C HIS A 479 -29.32 -2.48 -46.72
N SER A 480 -28.97 -1.23 -46.41
CA SER A 480 -29.46 -0.07 -47.21
C SER A 480 -28.71 0.11 -48.54
N LYS A 481 -27.65 -0.66 -48.80
CA LYS A 481 -26.87 -0.62 -50.06
C LYS A 481 -27.13 -1.81 -50.99
N GLU A 482 -28.04 -2.72 -50.67
CA GLU A 482 -28.52 -3.67 -51.66
C GLU A 482 -29.41 -2.90 -52.67
N PRO A 483 -29.00 -2.78 -53.92
CA PRO A 483 -29.72 -1.93 -54.87
C PRO A 483 -30.92 -2.69 -55.44
N SER A 484 -31.95 -1.97 -55.58
CA SER A 484 -32.95 -1.95 -56.62
C SER A 484 -32.44 -2.25 -58.06
N GLU A 485 -31.44 -3.13 -58.25
CA GLU A 485 -30.97 -3.56 -59.58
C GLU A 485 -31.71 -4.75 -60.18
N LEU A 486 -32.70 -5.29 -59.43
CA LEU A 486 -33.50 -6.40 -59.92
C LEU A 486 -34.83 -6.00 -60.60
N THR A 487 -35.07 -4.69 -60.83
CA THR A 487 -36.34 -4.19 -61.39
C THR A 487 -36.27 -3.65 -62.83
N ILE A 488 -35.16 -3.78 -63.55
CA ILE A 488 -35.05 -3.25 -64.93
C ILE A 488 -34.71 -4.35 -65.96
N SER A 489 -35.19 -5.57 -65.82
CA SER A 489 -35.07 -6.57 -66.92
C SER A 489 -36.36 -7.33 -67.25
N LEU A 490 -37.49 -6.73 -66.93
CA LEU A 490 -38.80 -7.33 -67.34
C LEU A 490 -39.68 -6.34 -68.10
N ALA A 491 -39.06 -5.39 -68.84
CA ALA A 491 -39.81 -4.50 -69.76
C ALA A 491 -38.97 -4.25 -71.04
N THR A 492 -38.72 -5.27 -71.84
CA THR A 492 -38.59 -5.26 -73.31
C THR A 492 -38.89 -6.64 -73.89
#